data_204054d0e5c7c6251cb3707f0db3e531
#
_entry.id   204054d0e5c7c6251cb3707f0db3e531
#
_cell.length_a   1.000
_cell.length_b   1.000
_cell.length_c   1.000
_cell.angle_alpha   90.00
_cell.angle_beta   90.00
_cell.angle_gamma   90.00
#
_symmetry.space_group_name_H-M   'P 1'
#
loop_
_entity.id
_entity.type
_entity.pdbx_description
1 polymer ?
#
loop_
_entity_poly.entity_id
_entity_poly.type
_entity_poly.pdbx_seq_one_letter_code
_entity_poly.pdbx_strand_id
1 'polypeptide(L)'
;MDERTLIFQKVQKGEMIFTLEKDRRSGYPIFDTARIVKVGESKPMASGAKDGFVNSVELVIQDSVSQLTIYLPSQSDEGIYNGVYYTTDVVNIINEVTMQKQNALNILNNRPKFEAIVSECDN
;
A
#
# COMPACT_ATOMS: atom_id res chain seq x y z
N MET A 1 15.40 -16.73 -0.27
CA MET A 1 15.41 -16.41 0.13
C MET A 1 15.01 -15.70 0.63
N ASP A 2 14.48 -15.55 0.50
CA ASP A 2 14.27 -15.01 0.83
C ASP A 2 14.10 -14.62 2.07
N GLU A 3 14.47 -14.83 2.41
CA GLU A 3 14.53 -14.51 3.78
C GLU A 3 14.72 -13.07 4.03
N ARG A 4 14.86 -12.37 3.05
CA ARG A 4 14.93 -10.95 3.20
C ARG A 4 13.58 -10.32 3.37
N THR A 5 12.54 -11.02 2.99
CA THR A 5 11.20 -10.52 3.16
C THR A 5 10.80 -10.65 4.63
N LEU A 6 10.38 -9.55 5.21
CA LEU A 6 10.08 -9.51 6.63
C LEU A 6 8.58 -9.31 6.80
N ILE A 7 7.91 -10.33 7.30
CA ILE A 7 6.47 -10.22 7.54
C ILE A 7 6.21 -9.30 8.72
N PHE A 8 5.02 -8.72 8.75
CA PHE A 8 4.71 -7.69 9.76
C PHE A 8 4.80 -8.22 11.18
N GLN A 9 4.55 -9.50 11.37
CA GLN A 9 4.64 -10.07 12.71
C GLN A 9 6.06 -10.03 13.26
N LYS A 10 7.05 -9.98 12.40
CA LYS A 10 8.46 -10.04 12.80
C LYS A 10 9.17 -8.71 12.81
N VAL A 11 8.48 -7.64 12.41
CA VAL A 11 9.14 -6.33 12.41
C VAL A 11 9.42 -5.90 13.83
N GLN A 12 10.40 -5.05 13.99
CA GLN A 12 10.85 -4.60 15.28
C GLN A 12 10.88 -3.09 15.34
N LYS A 13 10.80 -2.58 16.55
CA LYS A 13 10.91 -1.16 16.78
C LYS A 13 12.20 -0.63 16.17
N GLY A 14 12.09 0.48 15.50
CA GLY A 14 13.22 1.12 14.84
C GLY A 14 13.35 0.79 13.38
N GLU A 15 12.66 -0.23 12.91
CA GLU A 15 12.73 -0.58 11.49
C GLU A 15 11.85 0.33 10.66
N MET A 16 12.19 0.41 9.38
CA MET A 16 11.45 1.24 8.45
C MET A 16 10.35 0.45 7.78
N ILE A 17 9.26 1.14 7.48
CA ILE A 17 8.19 0.59 6.69
C ILE A 17 7.92 1.58 5.56
N PHE A 18 7.54 1.08 4.41
CA PHE A 18 7.28 1.90 3.24
C PHE A 18 5.79 2.08 3.07
N THR A 19 5.38 3.27 2.68
CA THR A 19 3.97 3.58 2.50
C THR A 19 3.74 4.12 1.11
N LEU A 20 2.54 3.88 0.60
CA LEU A 20 2.15 4.35 -0.72
C LEU A 20 0.67 4.68 -0.69
N GLU A 21 0.34 5.90 -1.02
CA GLU A 21 -1.06 6.29 -1.12
C GLU A 21 -1.28 7.07 -2.39
N LYS A 22 -2.52 7.19 -2.80
CA LYS A 22 -2.84 7.89 -4.04
C LYS A 22 -3.14 9.34 -3.77
N ASP A 23 -2.59 10.20 -4.59
CA ASP A 23 -3.00 11.58 -4.58
C ASP A 23 -4.44 11.67 -5.07
N ARG A 24 -5.25 12.40 -4.32
CA ARG A 24 -6.67 12.46 -4.60
C ARG A 24 -7.00 13.11 -5.93
N ARG A 25 -6.15 14.03 -6.36
CA ARG A 25 -6.41 14.77 -7.59
C ARG A 25 -5.91 14.05 -8.81
N SER A 26 -4.66 13.61 -8.77
CA SER A 26 -4.03 13.03 -9.95
C SER A 26 -4.17 11.52 -10.01
N GLY A 27 -4.41 10.87 -8.88
CA GLY A 27 -4.39 9.42 -8.81
C GLY A 27 -3.01 8.83 -8.82
N TYR A 28 -1.98 9.66 -8.82
CA TYR A 28 -0.62 9.16 -8.84
C TYR A 28 -0.19 8.77 -7.44
N PRO A 29 0.71 7.80 -7.37
CA PRO A 29 1.18 7.31 -6.07
C PRO A 29 2.08 8.32 -5.38
N ILE A 30 1.92 8.43 -4.08
CA ILE A 30 2.79 9.22 -3.23
C ILE A 30 3.52 8.26 -2.32
N PHE A 31 4.83 8.21 -2.46
CA PHE A 31 5.68 7.31 -1.70
C PHE A 31 6.22 8.01 -0.46
N ASP A 32 6.25 7.29 0.65
CA ASP A 32 6.87 7.80 1.85
C ASP A 32 7.42 6.63 2.65
N THR A 33 8.13 6.94 3.70
CA THR A 33 8.65 5.97 4.64
C THR A 33 8.24 6.37 6.04
N ALA A 34 8.17 5.39 6.91
CA ALA A 34 7.86 5.63 8.30
C ALA A 34 8.71 4.69 9.15
N ARG A 35 8.91 5.08 10.40
CA ARG A 35 9.68 4.26 11.32
C ARG A 35 8.73 3.61 12.30
N ILE A 36 8.96 2.35 12.59
CA ILE A 36 8.15 1.63 13.56
C ILE A 36 8.61 2.03 14.94
N VAL A 37 7.71 2.59 15.74
CA VAL A 37 8.07 3.03 17.08
C VAL A 37 7.51 2.11 18.15
N LYS A 38 6.54 1.26 17.80
CA LYS A 38 5.99 0.30 18.74
C LYS A 38 5.38 -0.85 17.97
N VAL A 39 5.57 -2.07 18.48
CA VAL A 39 4.95 -3.26 17.92
C VAL A 39 4.05 -3.85 18.98
N GLY A 40 2.77 -3.96 18.68
CA GLY A 40 1.80 -4.55 19.60
C GLY A 40 1.63 -6.02 19.32
N GLU A 41 0.51 -6.55 19.76
CA GLU A 41 0.24 -7.98 19.62
C GLU A 41 -0.57 -8.25 18.38
N SER A 42 -0.47 -9.47 17.90
CA SER A 42 -1.31 -9.92 16.79
C SER A 42 -2.66 -10.38 17.35
N LYS A 43 -3.72 -10.01 16.65
CA LYS A 43 -5.06 -10.46 17.03
C LYS A 43 -5.93 -10.51 15.78
N PRO A 44 -7.00 -11.29 15.81
CA PRO A 44 -7.90 -11.32 14.65
C PRO A 44 -8.61 -10.00 14.50
N MET A 45 -8.60 -9.49 13.28
CA MET A 45 -9.29 -8.25 12.94
C MET A 45 -10.19 -8.52 11.74
N ALA A 46 -11.31 -7.84 11.67
CA ALA A 46 -12.19 -7.99 10.51
C ALA A 46 -11.44 -7.59 9.27
N SER A 47 -11.43 -8.48 8.30
CA SER A 47 -10.80 -8.16 7.03
C SER A 47 -11.81 -7.47 6.13
N GLY A 48 -11.69 -7.07 5.12
CA GLY A 48 -12.73 -6.56 4.24
C GLY A 48 -13.47 -7.66 3.53
N ALA A 49 -13.05 -8.88 3.71
CA ALA A 49 -13.69 -10.01 3.07
C ALA A 49 -14.96 -10.37 3.83
N LYS A 50 -15.89 -11.00 3.12
CA LYS A 50 -17.19 -11.16 3.68
C LYS A 50 -17.28 -11.97 4.93
N ASP A 51 -16.44 -12.91 5.12
CA ASP A 51 -16.54 -13.74 6.31
C ASP A 51 -15.19 -13.88 6.96
N GLY A 52 -14.34 -12.92 6.78
CA GLY A 52 -12.99 -13.11 7.18
C GLY A 52 -12.55 -12.32 8.36
N PHE A 53 -11.72 -12.97 9.12
CA PHE A 53 -10.87 -12.30 10.09
C PHE A 53 -9.45 -12.63 9.71
N VAL A 54 -8.57 -11.65 9.81
CA VAL A 54 -7.16 -11.82 9.51
C VAL A 54 -6.40 -11.46 10.76
N ASN A 55 -5.50 -12.33 11.17
CA ASN A 55 -4.61 -11.99 12.28
C ASN A 55 -3.78 -10.80 11.85
N SER A 56 -3.91 -9.72 12.59
CA SER A 56 -3.24 -8.46 12.27
C SER A 56 -2.42 -8.03 13.45
N VAL A 57 -1.27 -7.46 13.18
CA VAL A 57 -0.39 -6.94 14.21
C VAL A 57 -0.60 -5.43 14.28
N GLU A 58 -0.63 -4.93 15.49
CA GLU A 58 -0.73 -3.50 15.73
C GLU A 58 0.64 -2.88 15.65
N LEU A 59 0.78 -1.87 14.82
CA LEU A 59 2.05 -1.15 14.67
C LEU A 59 1.79 0.33 14.87
N VAL A 60 2.65 0.96 15.65
CA VAL A 60 2.65 2.42 15.74
C VAL A 60 3.82 2.89 14.93
N ILE A 61 3.54 3.73 13.95
CA ILE A 61 4.56 4.22 13.04
C ILE A 61 4.65 5.72 13.15
N GLN A 62 5.82 6.24 12.78
CA GLN A 62 6.10 7.67 12.83
C GLN A 62 6.65 8.10 11.48
N ASP A 63 5.94 8.98 10.82
CA ASP A 63 6.48 9.59 9.60
C ASP A 63 6.95 11.02 9.94
N SER A 64 7.13 11.85 8.93
CA SER A 64 7.66 13.18 9.15
C SER A 64 6.65 14.13 9.78
N VAL A 65 5.39 13.72 9.88
CA VAL A 65 4.32 14.58 10.34
C VAL A 65 3.75 14.13 11.67
N SER A 66 3.48 12.85 11.82
CA SER A 66 2.72 12.38 12.97
C SER A 66 2.99 10.91 13.26
N GLN A 67 2.46 10.46 14.38
CA GLN A 67 2.39 9.05 14.70
C GLN A 67 1.02 8.52 14.36
N LEU A 68 1.00 7.26 13.97
CA LEU A 68 -0.23 6.63 13.53
C LEU A 68 -0.23 5.17 13.95
N THR A 69 -1.34 4.69 14.46
CA THR A 69 -1.51 3.28 14.77
C THR A 69 -2.19 2.60 13.59
N ILE A 70 -1.58 1.53 13.11
CA ILE A 70 -2.11 0.79 11.98
C ILE A 70 -2.20 -0.69 12.32
N TYR A 71 -3.00 -1.41 11.56
CA TYR A 71 -3.17 -2.85 11.75
C TYR A 71 -2.94 -3.52 10.41
N LEU A 72 -1.97 -4.41 10.35
CA LEU A 72 -1.59 -5.06 9.11
C LEU A 72 -1.56 -6.57 9.29
N PRO A 73 -1.81 -7.34 8.21
CA PRO A 73 -1.82 -8.80 8.32
C PRO A 73 -0.49 -9.30 8.87
N SER A 74 -0.54 -10.05 9.95
CA SER A 74 0.70 -10.42 10.65
C SER A 74 1.57 -11.37 9.85
N GLN A 75 0.98 -12.17 8.96
CA GLN A 75 1.73 -13.15 8.19
C GLN A 75 2.08 -12.67 6.79
N SER A 76 1.98 -11.38 6.54
CA SER A 76 2.24 -10.82 5.23
C SER A 76 3.31 -9.74 5.34
N ASP A 77 3.94 -9.42 4.22
CA ASP A 77 4.89 -8.30 4.14
C ASP A 77 4.27 -7.09 3.46
N GLU A 78 2.99 -7.14 3.14
CA GLU A 78 2.28 -6.02 2.53
C GLU A 78 0.83 -6.03 2.99
N GLY A 79 0.23 -4.88 2.99
CA GLY A 79 -1.18 -4.77 3.36
C GLY A 79 -1.68 -3.35 3.18
N ILE A 80 -2.98 -3.20 3.30
CA ILE A 80 -3.63 -1.90 3.15
C ILE A 80 -4.38 -1.60 4.43
N TYR A 81 -4.22 -0.38 4.91
CA TYR A 81 -4.96 0.09 6.07
C TYR A 81 -5.40 1.53 5.81
N ASN A 82 -6.70 1.77 5.91
CA ASN A 82 -7.29 3.10 5.67
C ASN A 82 -6.88 3.66 4.30
N GLY A 83 -6.84 2.81 3.30
CA GLY A 83 -6.54 3.25 1.94
C GLY A 83 -5.08 3.48 1.64
N VAL A 84 -4.20 3.23 2.59
CA VAL A 84 -2.77 3.39 2.38
C VAL A 84 -2.14 2.00 2.31
N TYR A 85 -1.26 1.81 1.35
CA TYR A 85 -0.54 0.56 1.17
C TYR A 85 0.75 0.62 1.98
N TYR A 86 1.02 -0.44 2.71
CA TYR A 86 2.21 -0.56 3.55
C TYR A 86 2.96 -1.83 3.20
N THR A 87 4.27 -1.77 3.22
CA THR A 87 5.09 -2.95 3.00
C THR A 87 6.44 -2.80 3.66
N THR A 88 7.04 -3.93 4.00
CA THR A 88 8.41 -3.97 4.51
C THR A 88 9.44 -4.16 3.40
N ASP A 89 9.00 -4.44 2.17
CA ASP A 89 9.88 -4.80 1.08
C ASP A 89 9.81 -3.76 -0.03
N VAL A 90 10.92 -3.11 -0.31
CA VAL A 90 10.96 -2.07 -1.32
C VAL A 90 10.60 -2.60 -2.71
N VAL A 91 10.82 -3.88 -2.97
CA VAL A 91 10.43 -4.45 -4.25
C VAL A 91 8.92 -4.38 -4.42
N ASN A 92 8.18 -4.64 -3.35
CA ASN A 92 6.72 -4.50 -3.40
C ASN A 92 6.31 -3.07 -3.72
N ILE A 93 7.02 -2.10 -3.17
CA ILE A 93 6.74 -0.70 -3.46
C ILE A 93 6.97 -0.39 -4.94
N ILE A 94 8.08 -0.89 -5.48
CA ILE A 94 8.38 -0.65 -6.88
C ILE A 94 7.29 -1.22 -7.77
N ASN A 95 6.86 -2.43 -7.47
CA ASN A 95 5.80 -3.07 -8.25
C ASN A 95 4.48 -2.33 -8.13
N GLU A 96 4.15 -1.89 -6.93
CA GLU A 96 2.88 -1.20 -6.71
C GLU A 96 2.89 0.17 -7.37
N VAL A 97 4.00 0.89 -7.27
CA VAL A 97 4.13 2.19 -7.93
C VAL A 97 3.96 2.04 -9.43
N THR A 98 4.63 1.04 -10.00
CA THR A 98 4.54 0.80 -11.43
C THR A 98 3.10 0.52 -11.84
N MET A 99 2.41 -0.30 -11.07
CA MET A 99 1.03 -0.64 -11.37
C MET A 99 0.11 0.58 -11.28
N GLN A 100 0.29 1.38 -10.23
CA GLN A 100 -0.56 2.55 -10.03
C GLN A 100 -0.31 3.60 -11.11
N LYS A 101 0.94 3.80 -11.49
CA LYS A 101 1.24 4.73 -12.58
C LYS A 101 0.66 4.24 -13.89
N GLN A 102 0.75 2.96 -14.15
CA GLN A 102 0.20 2.40 -15.35
C GLN A 102 -1.30 2.59 -15.41
N ASN A 103 -1.97 2.36 -14.29
CA ASN A 103 -3.41 2.55 -14.23
C ASN A 103 -3.79 4.00 -14.47
N ALA A 104 -3.06 4.93 -13.88
CA ALA A 104 -3.33 6.35 -14.07
C ALA A 104 -3.14 6.75 -15.52
N LEU A 105 -2.09 6.27 -16.15
CA LEU A 105 -1.85 6.55 -17.55
C LEU A 105 -2.92 5.94 -18.43
N ASN A 106 -3.35 4.74 -18.12
CA ASN A 106 -4.41 4.10 -18.88
C ASN A 106 -5.70 4.90 -18.82
N ILE A 107 -6.04 5.41 -17.65
CA ILE A 107 -7.22 6.23 -17.53
C ILE A 107 -7.11 7.49 -18.38
N LEU A 108 -5.99 8.15 -18.32
CA LEU A 108 -5.78 9.34 -19.11
C LEU A 108 -5.80 9.07 -20.60
N ASN A 109 -5.17 7.96 -20.99
CA ASN A 109 -5.09 7.62 -22.40
C ASN A 109 -6.40 7.12 -22.97
N ASN A 110 -7.20 6.46 -22.15
CA ASN A 110 -8.45 5.91 -22.64
C ASN A 110 -9.49 6.99 -22.96
N ARG A 111 -9.45 8.08 -22.24
CA ARG A 111 -10.41 9.16 -22.52
C ARG A 111 -10.29 9.68 -23.94
N PRO A 112 -9.10 10.08 -24.38
CA PRO A 112 -8.98 10.49 -25.78
C PRO A 112 -9.34 9.38 -26.76
N LYS A 113 -9.03 8.16 -26.41
CA LYS A 113 -9.35 7.05 -27.27
C LYS A 113 -10.85 6.89 -27.47
N PHE A 114 -11.61 7.02 -26.39
CA PHE A 114 -13.05 6.94 -26.52
C PHE A 114 -13.56 8.05 -27.41
N GLU A 115 -13.06 9.23 -27.22
CA GLU A 115 -13.46 10.34 -28.06
C GLU A 115 -13.06 10.14 -29.52
N ALA A 116 -11.88 9.63 -29.71
CA ALA A 116 -11.41 9.37 -31.07
C ALA A 116 -12.24 8.29 -31.73
N ILE A 117 -12.57 7.25 -31.02
CA ILE A 117 -13.40 6.21 -31.57
C ILE A 117 -14.74 6.76 -32.01
N VAL A 118 -15.29 7.62 -31.18
CA VAL A 118 -16.56 8.23 -31.50
C VAL A 118 -16.42 9.15 -32.68
N SER A 119 -15.37 9.98 -32.69
CA SER A 119 -15.27 11.00 -33.69
C SER A 119 -14.64 10.48 -34.98
N GLU A 120 -13.65 9.60 -34.91
CA GLU A 120 -12.97 9.21 -36.12
C GLU A 120 -12.47 7.82 -36.09
N CYS A 121 -12.42 7.27 -35.06
CA CYS A 121 -11.95 5.96 -35.05
C CYS A 121 -10.60 5.83 -35.57
N ASP A 122 -9.98 6.16 -35.69
CA ASP A 122 -8.85 5.95 -36.07
C ASP A 122 -7.96 6.35 -35.76
N ASN A 123 -8.03 6.52 -35.87
CA ASN A 123 -7.10 6.63 -35.66
C ASN A 123 -6.72 6.82 -34.96
#